data_b817fb3e61c8fa183e63c15fb4139bd0
#
_entry.id   b817fb3e61c8fa183e63c15fb4139bd0
#
_cell.length_a   1.000
_cell.length_b   1.000
_cell.length_c   1.000
_cell.angle_alpha   90.00
_cell.angle_beta   90.00
_cell.angle_gamma   90.00
#
_symmetry.space_group_name_H-M   'P 1'
#
loop_
_entity.id
_entity.type
_entity.pdbx_description
1 polymer ?
#
loop_
_entity_poly.entity_id
_entity_poly.type
_entity_poly.pdbx_seq_one_letter_code
_entity_poly.pdbx_strand_id
1 'polypeptide(L)'
;ILLYALYGLRKAGRKLGVLASPSPDSFLCSRYVELFDQEANDFVYETLREGKPCMISKFGTTELNAVVTDLVTSEPLSWSVLKEFFRGELSLSRVQSILQLQKLSGFFPVSPDYGRRFCERVVNDIPEINILGSYIENEKYVLPYMHCKRINLDGYYAPFLWKNPWTKYLEGKKVLVVHPFVDSIKSQYENNRERLFDDPDVLPRFKELILVRAVQSIVGTRTDYVDWFEALKHMEDEISQLDFDIALIGCGAYGMALAA
;
A
#
# COMPACT_ATOMS: atom_id res chain seq x y z
N ILE A 1 6.49 -19.04 -24.57
CA ILE A 1 5.53 -19.34 -25.67
C ILE A 1 4.10 -19.35 -25.12
N LEU A 2 3.78 -20.16 -24.09
CA LEU A 2 2.43 -20.27 -23.52
C LEU A 2 1.84 -18.91 -23.11
N LEU A 3 2.61 -18.08 -22.41
CA LEU A 3 2.17 -16.77 -21.95
C LEU A 3 1.76 -15.84 -23.11
N TYR A 4 2.57 -15.80 -24.17
CA TYR A 4 2.25 -15.02 -25.38
C TYR A 4 0.96 -15.50 -26.07
N ALA A 5 0.75 -16.82 -26.12
CA ALA A 5 -0.47 -17.40 -26.66
C ALA A 5 -1.71 -16.99 -25.84
N LEU A 6 -1.63 -17.05 -24.52
CA LEU A 6 -2.72 -16.64 -23.62
C LEU A 6 -3.05 -15.15 -23.77
N TYR A 7 -2.07 -14.26 -23.85
CA TYR A 7 -2.30 -12.83 -24.10
C TYR A 7 -2.88 -12.57 -25.49
N GLY A 8 -2.43 -13.33 -26.51
CA GLY A 8 -2.98 -13.28 -27.86
C GLY A 8 -4.45 -13.69 -27.90
N LEU A 9 -4.82 -14.80 -27.26
CA LEU A 9 -6.20 -15.27 -27.15
C LEU A 9 -7.08 -14.27 -26.40
N ARG A 10 -6.60 -13.71 -25.29
CA ARG A 10 -7.35 -12.68 -24.55
C ARG A 10 -7.59 -11.43 -25.40
N LYS A 11 -6.59 -10.96 -26.15
CA LYS A 11 -6.71 -9.82 -27.06
C LYS A 11 -7.71 -10.10 -28.18
N ALA A 12 -7.64 -11.29 -28.80
CA ALA A 12 -8.56 -11.72 -29.83
C ALA A 12 -10.00 -11.82 -29.30
N GLY A 13 -10.21 -12.44 -28.14
CA GLY A 13 -11.52 -12.58 -27.50
C GLY A 13 -12.18 -11.22 -27.19
N ARG A 14 -11.41 -10.23 -26.75
CA ARG A 14 -11.90 -8.86 -26.56
C ARG A 14 -12.27 -8.18 -27.87
N LYS A 15 -11.42 -8.32 -28.89
CA LYS A 15 -11.68 -7.76 -30.22
C LYS A 15 -12.94 -8.34 -30.87
N LEU A 16 -13.23 -9.61 -30.59
CA LEU A 16 -14.43 -10.31 -31.09
C LEU A 16 -15.67 -10.08 -30.20
N GLY A 17 -15.56 -9.32 -29.12
CA GLY A 17 -16.67 -9.08 -28.19
C GLY A 17 -17.05 -10.29 -27.32
N VAL A 18 -16.27 -11.37 -27.36
CA VAL A 18 -16.50 -12.58 -26.54
C VAL A 18 -16.06 -12.37 -25.08
N LEU A 19 -15.07 -11.50 -24.84
CA LEU A 19 -14.57 -11.15 -23.54
C LEU A 19 -14.85 -9.69 -23.25
N ALA A 20 -15.55 -9.41 -22.16
CA ALA A 20 -15.76 -8.06 -21.66
C ALA A 20 -14.44 -7.45 -21.16
N SER A 21 -14.31 -6.12 -21.27
CA SER A 21 -13.29 -5.39 -20.53
C SER A 21 -13.73 -5.28 -19.08
N PRO A 22 -12.82 -5.47 -18.10
CA PRO A 22 -13.16 -5.29 -16.69
C PRO A 22 -13.59 -3.85 -16.44
N SER A 23 -14.60 -3.65 -15.59
CA SER A 23 -14.90 -2.34 -15.05
C SER A 23 -13.73 -1.91 -14.15
N PRO A 24 -13.29 -0.65 -14.21
CA PRO A 24 -12.30 -0.13 -13.27
C PRO A 24 -12.67 -0.40 -11.81
N ASP A 25 -13.96 -0.30 -11.48
CA ASP A 25 -14.48 -0.47 -10.12
C ASP A 25 -14.47 -1.93 -9.64
N SER A 26 -14.40 -2.91 -10.55
CA SER A 26 -14.38 -4.33 -10.17
C SER A 26 -13.13 -4.76 -9.40
N PHE A 27 -12.06 -3.94 -9.44
CA PHE A 27 -10.83 -4.20 -8.70
C PHE A 27 -10.78 -3.53 -7.33
N LEU A 28 -11.64 -2.54 -7.09
CA LEU A 28 -11.63 -1.68 -5.91
C LEU A 28 -12.71 -2.04 -4.89
N CYS A 29 -13.19 -3.27 -4.91
CA CYS A 29 -14.18 -3.76 -3.96
C CYS A 29 -13.65 -5.02 -3.27
N SER A 30 -13.25 -4.91 -2.02
CA SER A 30 -12.89 -6.08 -1.22
C SER A 30 -14.13 -6.64 -0.53
N ARG A 31 -14.34 -7.96 -0.70
CA ARG A 31 -15.42 -8.71 -0.02
C ARG A 31 -15.03 -9.14 1.39
N TYR A 32 -13.82 -8.85 1.80
CA TYR A 32 -13.24 -9.37 3.03
C TYR A 32 -13.21 -8.36 4.16
N VAL A 33 -13.87 -7.21 3.97
CA VAL A 33 -14.03 -6.17 4.98
C VAL A 33 -14.94 -6.65 6.10
N GLU A 34 -14.54 -6.41 7.33
CA GLU A 34 -15.25 -6.83 8.55
C GLU A 34 -15.90 -5.64 9.28
N LEU A 35 -15.28 -4.47 9.23
CA LEU A 35 -15.78 -3.24 9.81
C LEU A 35 -15.79 -2.12 8.77
N PHE A 36 -16.79 -1.23 8.84
CA PHE A 36 -16.99 -0.19 7.86
C PHE A 36 -17.10 1.19 8.51
N ASP A 37 -16.64 2.20 7.80
CA ASP A 37 -16.97 3.60 8.03
C ASP A 37 -16.63 4.04 9.47
N GLN A 38 -17.60 4.57 10.21
CA GLN A 38 -17.43 5.04 11.58
C GLN A 38 -16.94 3.92 12.51
N GLU A 39 -17.47 2.71 12.38
CA GLU A 39 -17.06 1.56 13.21
C GLU A 39 -15.59 1.18 12.96
N ALA A 40 -15.13 1.28 11.71
CA ALA A 40 -13.75 1.08 11.36
C ALA A 40 -12.83 2.17 11.94
N ASN A 41 -13.24 3.44 11.84
CA ASN A 41 -12.53 4.56 12.46
C ASN A 41 -12.41 4.38 13.99
N ASP A 42 -13.51 4.04 14.64
CA ASP A 42 -13.54 3.87 16.10
C ASP A 42 -12.66 2.70 16.54
N PHE A 43 -12.64 1.61 15.76
CA PHE A 43 -11.78 0.46 16.00
C PHE A 43 -10.30 0.83 15.91
N VAL A 44 -9.90 1.63 14.92
CA VAL A 44 -8.53 2.14 14.81
C VAL A 44 -8.17 2.98 16.04
N TYR A 45 -9.06 3.91 16.43
CA TYR A 45 -8.84 4.77 17.59
C TYR A 45 -8.63 3.96 18.88
N GLU A 46 -9.51 2.99 19.15
CA GLU A 46 -9.41 2.16 20.36
C GLU A 46 -8.16 1.28 20.34
N THR A 47 -7.78 0.73 19.18
CA THR A 47 -6.53 -0.05 19.06
C THR A 47 -5.31 0.79 19.39
N LEU A 48 -5.24 2.03 18.88
CA LEU A 48 -4.14 2.94 19.20
C LEU A 48 -4.09 3.30 20.69
N ARG A 49 -5.26 3.46 21.33
CA ARG A 49 -5.36 3.75 22.77
C ARG A 49 -4.84 2.63 23.66
N GLU A 50 -4.79 1.39 23.19
CA GLU A 50 -4.16 0.29 23.93
C GLU A 50 -2.66 0.53 24.16
N GLY A 51 -2.03 1.40 23.37
CA GLY A 51 -0.61 1.76 23.50
C GLY A 51 0.35 0.62 23.17
N LYS A 52 -0.11 -0.41 22.47
CA LYS A 52 0.72 -1.50 21.98
C LYS A 52 1.27 -1.17 20.59
N PRO A 53 2.48 -1.64 20.24
CA PRO A 53 2.94 -1.57 18.86
C PRO A 53 1.90 -2.20 17.93
N CYS A 54 1.55 -1.49 16.88
CA CYS A 54 0.64 -2.02 15.86
C CYS A 54 0.95 -1.43 14.48
N MET A 55 0.85 -2.27 13.47
CA MET A 55 0.95 -1.88 12.07
C MET A 55 -0.45 -1.77 11.47
N ILE A 56 -0.81 -0.57 11.04
CA ILE A 56 -2.03 -0.29 10.28
C ILE A 56 -1.61 0.02 8.85
N SER A 57 -2.03 -0.80 7.90
CA SER A 57 -1.55 -0.70 6.53
C SER A 57 -2.65 -0.87 5.49
N LYS A 58 -2.33 -0.57 4.27
CA LYS A 58 -3.12 -0.90 3.08
C LYS A 58 -2.18 -1.34 1.97
N PHE A 59 -2.62 -2.25 1.12
CA PHE A 59 -1.86 -2.56 -0.08
C PHE A 59 -1.97 -1.44 -1.12
N GLY A 60 -0.86 -1.12 -1.77
CA GLY A 60 -0.92 -0.41 -3.04
C GLY A 60 -1.38 -1.36 -4.15
N THR A 61 -2.17 -0.87 -5.11
CA THR A 61 -2.66 -1.70 -6.21
C THR A 61 -1.54 -2.28 -7.06
N THR A 62 -0.49 -1.53 -7.31
CA THR A 62 0.67 -1.96 -8.10
C THR A 62 1.55 -2.95 -7.35
N GLU A 63 1.75 -2.72 -6.06
CA GLU A 63 2.52 -3.58 -5.16
C GLU A 63 1.83 -4.93 -5.02
N LEU A 64 0.55 -4.94 -4.68
CA LEU A 64 -0.21 -6.18 -4.57
C LEU A 64 -0.31 -6.92 -5.90
N ASN A 65 -0.48 -6.21 -7.03
CA ASN A 65 -0.50 -6.84 -8.35
C ASN A 65 0.83 -7.53 -8.69
N ALA A 66 1.97 -6.97 -8.28
CA ALA A 66 3.27 -7.60 -8.47
C ALA A 66 3.36 -8.90 -7.63
N VAL A 67 3.00 -8.82 -6.35
CA VAL A 67 2.99 -9.98 -5.43
C VAL A 67 2.05 -11.08 -5.93
N VAL A 68 0.81 -10.75 -6.26
CA VAL A 68 -0.17 -11.72 -6.74
C VAL A 68 0.27 -12.34 -8.07
N THR A 69 0.80 -11.55 -8.99
CA THR A 69 1.35 -12.07 -10.25
C THR A 69 2.47 -13.06 -9.98
N ASP A 70 3.37 -12.78 -9.04
CA ASP A 70 4.45 -13.70 -8.67
C ASP A 70 3.90 -14.97 -8.05
N LEU A 71 3.01 -14.88 -7.06
CA LEU A 71 2.38 -16.02 -6.39
C LEU A 71 1.67 -16.95 -7.38
N VAL A 72 0.78 -16.41 -8.23
CA VAL A 72 -0.01 -17.24 -9.16
C VAL A 72 0.81 -17.82 -10.33
N THR A 73 1.97 -17.24 -10.64
CA THR A 73 2.86 -17.75 -11.71
C THR A 73 4.00 -18.60 -11.19
N SER A 74 4.17 -18.73 -9.88
CA SER A 74 5.13 -19.64 -9.24
C SER A 74 4.61 -21.08 -9.20
N GLU A 75 3.29 -21.27 -9.33
CA GLU A 75 2.62 -22.54 -9.33
C GLU A 75 1.98 -22.84 -10.70
N PRO A 76 1.64 -24.11 -11.01
CA PRO A 76 0.85 -24.43 -12.19
C PRO A 76 -0.46 -23.63 -12.22
N LEU A 77 -0.75 -22.99 -13.36
CA LEU A 77 -1.93 -22.15 -13.51
C LEU A 77 -3.23 -22.96 -13.33
N SER A 78 -3.98 -22.64 -12.28
CA SER A 78 -5.29 -23.22 -12.06
C SER A 78 -6.34 -22.66 -13.02
N TRP A 79 -7.45 -23.38 -13.19
CA TRP A 79 -8.55 -22.90 -14.03
C TRP A 79 -9.18 -21.59 -13.52
N SER A 80 -9.22 -21.38 -12.21
CA SER A 80 -9.68 -20.10 -11.61
C SER A 80 -8.80 -18.93 -12.01
N VAL A 81 -7.47 -19.08 -11.89
CA VAL A 81 -6.49 -18.07 -12.30
C VAL A 81 -6.61 -17.74 -13.79
N LEU A 82 -6.76 -18.76 -14.64
CA LEU A 82 -6.97 -18.53 -16.08
C LEU A 82 -8.26 -17.78 -16.37
N LYS A 83 -9.35 -18.11 -15.68
CA LYS A 83 -10.63 -17.41 -15.82
C LYS A 83 -10.52 -15.93 -15.45
N GLU A 84 -9.87 -15.60 -14.33
CA GLU A 84 -9.65 -14.22 -13.90
C GLU A 84 -8.69 -13.49 -14.86
N PHE A 85 -7.66 -14.15 -15.35
CA PHE A 85 -6.79 -13.60 -16.38
C PHE A 85 -7.58 -13.23 -17.63
N PHE A 86 -8.45 -14.12 -18.17
CA PHE A 86 -9.25 -13.82 -19.35
C PHE A 86 -10.26 -12.70 -19.10
N ARG A 87 -10.82 -12.59 -17.91
CA ARG A 87 -11.66 -11.45 -17.50
C ARG A 87 -10.87 -10.16 -17.38
N GLY A 88 -9.54 -10.23 -17.23
CA GLY A 88 -8.67 -9.10 -17.08
C GLY A 88 -8.47 -8.66 -15.64
N GLU A 89 -8.91 -9.45 -14.70
CA GLU A 89 -8.80 -9.24 -13.25
C GLU A 89 -7.39 -9.54 -12.72
N LEU A 90 -6.61 -10.35 -13.47
CA LEU A 90 -5.24 -10.71 -13.15
C LEU A 90 -4.27 -10.42 -14.30
N SER A 91 -3.01 -10.16 -13.94
CA SER A 91 -1.85 -10.23 -14.82
C SER A 91 -1.12 -11.56 -14.63
N LEU A 92 -0.53 -12.08 -15.70
CA LEU A 92 0.39 -13.24 -15.65
C LEU A 92 1.79 -12.85 -16.09
N SER A 93 2.07 -11.57 -16.29
CA SER A 93 3.38 -11.09 -16.74
C SER A 93 4.14 -10.42 -15.59
N ARG A 94 5.06 -11.16 -14.97
CA ARG A 94 5.97 -10.62 -13.95
C ARG A 94 6.70 -9.37 -14.42
N VAL A 95 7.20 -9.39 -15.66
CA VAL A 95 7.92 -8.24 -16.22
C VAL A 95 7.04 -7.00 -16.28
N GLN A 96 5.79 -7.14 -16.76
CA GLN A 96 4.87 -5.99 -16.82
C GLN A 96 4.49 -5.49 -15.41
N SER A 97 4.28 -6.38 -14.46
CA SER A 97 3.97 -5.99 -13.08
C SER A 97 5.11 -5.21 -12.43
N ILE A 98 6.37 -5.63 -12.64
CA ILE A 98 7.54 -4.92 -12.12
C ILE A 98 7.76 -3.58 -12.85
N LEU A 99 7.50 -3.50 -14.15
CA LEU A 99 7.54 -2.23 -14.89
C LEU A 99 6.50 -1.23 -14.37
N GLN A 100 5.29 -1.70 -14.04
CA GLN A 100 4.28 -0.86 -13.41
C GLN A 100 4.69 -0.43 -12.00
N LEU A 101 5.27 -1.33 -11.22
CA LEU A 101 5.78 -1.04 -9.89
C LEU A 101 6.87 0.03 -9.94
N GLN A 102 7.81 -0.02 -10.89
CA GLN A 102 8.79 1.05 -11.12
C GLN A 102 8.09 2.37 -11.45
N LYS A 103 7.18 2.32 -12.43
CA LYS A 103 6.56 3.52 -12.97
C LYS A 103 5.68 4.26 -11.95
N LEU A 104 4.93 3.52 -11.13
CA LEU A 104 3.88 4.09 -10.28
C LEU A 104 4.23 4.11 -8.79
N SER A 105 5.18 3.28 -8.35
CA SER A 105 5.51 3.12 -6.93
C SER A 105 6.99 3.26 -6.61
N GLY A 106 7.84 3.45 -7.63
CA GLY A 106 9.25 3.80 -7.45
C GLY A 106 10.17 2.61 -7.16
N PHE A 107 9.80 1.39 -7.52
CA PHE A 107 10.70 0.24 -7.40
C PHE A 107 11.78 0.24 -8.50
N PHE A 108 13.02 -0.12 -8.17
CA PHE A 108 14.15 -0.22 -9.11
C PHE A 108 15.26 -1.15 -8.59
N PRO A 109 16.12 -1.70 -9.50
CA PRO A 109 15.98 -1.71 -10.95
C PRO A 109 14.89 -2.70 -11.40
N VAL A 110 14.41 -2.55 -12.62
CA VAL A 110 13.49 -3.53 -13.22
C VAL A 110 14.28 -4.75 -13.65
N SER A 111 14.21 -5.80 -12.86
CA SER A 111 14.73 -7.12 -13.21
C SER A 111 13.89 -8.23 -12.56
N PRO A 112 13.87 -9.44 -13.14
CA PRO A 112 13.14 -10.57 -12.57
C PRO A 112 13.58 -10.92 -11.14
N ASP A 113 14.89 -10.89 -10.88
CA ASP A 113 15.44 -11.26 -9.57
C ASP A 113 15.11 -10.24 -8.50
N TYR A 114 15.26 -8.94 -8.78
CA TYR A 114 14.87 -7.88 -7.86
C TYR A 114 13.36 -7.87 -7.61
N GLY A 115 12.57 -8.10 -8.68
CA GLY A 115 11.12 -8.18 -8.54
C GLY A 115 10.66 -9.34 -7.66
N ARG A 116 11.29 -10.51 -7.76
CA ARG A 116 11.02 -11.66 -6.89
C ARG A 116 11.38 -11.34 -5.43
N ARG A 117 12.56 -10.79 -5.18
CA ARG A 117 12.98 -10.36 -3.83
C ARG A 117 12.02 -9.36 -3.21
N PHE A 118 11.49 -8.43 -4.02
CA PHE A 118 10.46 -7.50 -3.56
C PHE A 118 9.18 -8.23 -3.13
N CYS A 119 8.69 -9.15 -3.97
CA CYS A 119 7.50 -9.94 -3.64
C CYS A 119 7.70 -10.79 -2.37
N GLU A 120 8.86 -11.43 -2.23
CA GLU A 120 9.25 -12.17 -1.03
C GLU A 120 9.28 -11.26 0.22
N ARG A 121 9.84 -10.05 0.12
CA ARG A 121 9.86 -9.09 1.22
C ARG A 121 8.43 -8.72 1.63
N VAL A 122 7.57 -8.35 0.69
CA VAL A 122 6.18 -7.99 0.99
C VAL A 122 5.42 -9.15 1.62
N VAL A 123 5.56 -10.38 1.11
CA VAL A 123 4.91 -11.57 1.69
C VAL A 123 5.36 -11.82 3.14
N ASN A 124 6.65 -11.59 3.42
CA ASN A 124 7.19 -11.74 4.77
C ASN A 124 6.73 -10.64 5.74
N ASP A 125 6.42 -9.45 5.22
CA ASP A 125 5.93 -8.32 6.04
C ASP A 125 4.42 -8.40 6.32
N ILE A 126 3.64 -9.14 5.52
CA ILE A 126 2.18 -9.28 5.69
C ILE A 126 1.75 -9.74 7.10
N PRO A 127 2.42 -10.70 7.76
CA PRO A 127 2.03 -11.14 9.10
C PRO A 127 2.13 -10.06 10.19
N GLU A 128 2.92 -9.00 9.97
CA GLU A 128 3.08 -7.88 10.90
C GLU A 128 1.88 -6.93 10.89
N ILE A 129 1.02 -7.00 9.87
CA ILE A 129 -0.17 -6.16 9.77
C ILE A 129 -1.18 -6.56 10.85
N ASN A 130 -1.55 -5.62 11.72
CA ASN A 130 -2.60 -5.81 12.73
C ASN A 130 -3.97 -5.34 12.22
N ILE A 131 -4.00 -4.26 11.43
CA ILE A 131 -5.21 -3.75 10.80
C ILE A 131 -4.92 -3.48 9.32
N LEU A 132 -5.74 -4.05 8.44
CA LEU A 132 -5.66 -3.81 7.01
C LEU A 132 -6.84 -2.95 6.55
N GLY A 133 -6.55 -1.79 5.96
CA GLY A 133 -7.51 -1.03 5.15
C GLY A 133 -7.72 -1.72 3.81
N SER A 134 -8.75 -2.55 3.77
CA SER A 134 -9.04 -3.48 2.66
C SER A 134 -9.90 -2.79 1.61
N TYR A 135 -9.50 -2.87 0.35
CA TYR A 135 -10.24 -2.26 -0.78
C TYR A 135 -9.95 -2.90 -2.14
N ILE A 136 -9.05 -3.90 -2.19
CA ILE A 136 -8.63 -4.54 -3.44
C ILE A 136 -9.12 -5.99 -3.46
N GLU A 137 -9.87 -6.40 -4.49
CA GLU A 137 -10.37 -7.78 -4.61
C GLU A 137 -9.24 -8.82 -4.62
N ASN A 138 -8.09 -8.47 -5.17
CA ASN A 138 -6.93 -9.38 -5.24
C ASN A 138 -6.24 -9.64 -3.89
N GLU A 139 -6.64 -8.98 -2.81
CA GLU A 139 -6.22 -9.31 -1.44
C GLU A 139 -6.53 -10.78 -1.08
N LYS A 140 -7.50 -11.39 -1.73
CA LYS A 140 -7.84 -12.83 -1.57
C LYS A 140 -6.66 -13.78 -1.75
N TYR A 141 -5.67 -13.40 -2.57
CA TYR A 141 -4.50 -14.24 -2.83
C TYR A 141 -3.47 -14.21 -1.70
N VAL A 142 -3.54 -13.20 -0.85
CA VAL A 142 -2.63 -13.03 0.29
C VAL A 142 -3.32 -13.27 1.64
N LEU A 143 -4.62 -13.58 1.66
CA LEU A 143 -5.36 -13.95 2.87
C LEU A 143 -4.69 -15.06 3.71
N PRO A 144 -4.08 -16.12 3.11
CA PRO A 144 -3.42 -17.16 3.88
C PRO A 144 -2.24 -16.67 4.75
N TYR A 145 -1.69 -15.51 4.44
CA TYR A 145 -0.57 -14.90 5.16
C TYR A 145 -1.03 -13.87 6.21
N MET A 146 -2.33 -13.54 6.26
CA MET A 146 -2.87 -12.48 7.11
C MET A 146 -3.50 -13.04 8.39
N HIS A 147 -3.25 -12.35 9.50
CA HIS A 147 -3.91 -12.60 10.78
C HIS A 147 -4.50 -11.31 11.38
N CYS A 148 -4.80 -10.32 10.52
CA CYS A 148 -5.20 -8.98 10.89
C CYS A 148 -6.73 -8.77 10.83
N LYS A 149 -7.21 -7.72 11.51
CA LYS A 149 -8.55 -7.19 11.32
C LYS A 149 -8.62 -6.41 10.00
N ARG A 150 -9.65 -6.65 9.20
CA ARG A 150 -9.85 -5.96 7.91
C ARG A 150 -10.99 -4.96 8.01
N ILE A 151 -10.66 -3.72 7.80
CA ILE A 151 -11.59 -2.60 7.80
C ILE A 151 -11.70 -2.01 6.40
N ASN A 152 -12.76 -1.28 6.08
CA ASN A 152 -12.78 -0.56 4.81
C ASN A 152 -11.71 0.54 4.81
N LEU A 153 -11.15 0.83 3.63
CA LEU A 153 -10.04 1.79 3.50
C LEU A 153 -10.41 3.16 4.08
N ASP A 154 -11.62 3.65 3.80
CA ASP A 154 -12.05 4.99 4.22
C ASP A 154 -12.13 5.13 5.75
N GLY A 155 -12.35 4.03 6.48
CA GLY A 155 -12.39 4.00 7.92
C GLY A 155 -11.12 4.52 8.59
N TYR A 156 -9.95 4.35 7.96
CA TYR A 156 -8.71 4.93 8.48
C TYR A 156 -8.05 5.95 7.55
N TYR A 157 -8.24 5.82 6.23
CA TYR A 157 -7.55 6.67 5.25
C TYR A 157 -8.18 8.06 5.10
N ALA A 158 -9.46 8.19 5.44
CA ALA A 158 -10.23 9.42 5.32
C ALA A 158 -10.82 9.88 6.68
N PRO A 159 -9.98 10.19 7.68
CA PRO A 159 -10.46 10.54 9.03
C PRO A 159 -11.41 11.75 9.05
N PHE A 160 -11.32 12.64 8.06
CA PHE A 160 -12.19 13.82 7.91
C PHE A 160 -13.65 13.48 7.56
N LEU A 161 -13.98 12.22 7.26
CA LEU A 161 -15.36 11.80 7.02
C LEU A 161 -16.08 11.37 8.29
N TRP A 162 -15.37 11.13 9.40
CA TRP A 162 -15.91 10.48 10.58
C TRP A 162 -15.98 11.41 11.79
N LYS A 163 -16.96 11.16 12.67
CA LYS A 163 -17.01 11.80 13.98
C LYS A 163 -15.93 11.23 14.88
N ASN A 164 -15.31 12.09 15.71
CA ASN A 164 -14.18 11.67 16.56
C ASN A 164 -13.13 10.89 15.75
N PRO A 165 -12.46 11.52 14.78
CA PRO A 165 -11.52 10.86 13.90
C PRO A 165 -10.40 10.17 14.70
N TRP A 166 -9.97 9.00 14.24
CA TRP A 166 -8.88 8.27 14.91
C TRP A 166 -7.61 9.11 15.05
N THR A 167 -7.41 10.04 14.15
CA THR A 167 -6.26 10.96 14.16
C THR A 167 -6.22 11.87 15.37
N LYS A 168 -7.31 12.04 16.10
CA LYS A 168 -7.32 12.70 17.42
C LYS A 168 -6.30 12.07 18.39
N TYR A 169 -6.01 10.79 18.25
CA TYR A 169 -4.98 10.11 19.05
C TYR A 169 -3.58 10.69 18.88
N LEU A 170 -3.32 11.39 17.77
CA LEU A 170 -2.03 12.04 17.47
C LEU A 170 -1.79 13.31 18.32
N GLU A 171 -2.80 13.80 19.03
CA GLU A 171 -2.65 14.98 19.87
C GLU A 171 -1.57 14.77 20.95
N GLY A 172 -0.63 15.70 21.02
CA GLY A 172 0.46 15.65 21.98
C GLY A 172 1.49 14.54 21.77
N LYS A 173 1.45 13.80 20.65
CA LYS A 173 2.42 12.77 20.29
C LYS A 173 3.58 13.33 19.49
N LYS A 174 4.72 12.63 19.54
CA LYS A 174 5.80 12.80 18.57
C LYS A 174 5.44 12.01 17.34
N VAL A 175 5.12 12.69 16.25
CA VAL A 175 4.66 12.08 15.00
C VAL A 175 5.75 12.14 13.96
N LEU A 176 6.24 10.98 13.54
CA LEU A 176 7.12 10.82 12.40
C LEU A 176 6.28 10.79 11.12
N VAL A 177 6.66 11.57 10.12
CA VAL A 177 6.09 11.48 8.76
C VAL A 177 7.19 11.13 7.76
N VAL A 178 7.04 10.00 7.09
CA VAL A 178 7.95 9.55 6.02
C VAL A 178 7.26 9.77 4.67
N HIS A 179 7.70 10.78 3.94
CA HIS A 179 7.04 11.19 2.69
C HIS A 179 8.01 11.94 1.75
N PRO A 180 7.89 11.84 0.41
CA PRO A 180 8.76 12.61 -0.51
C PRO A 180 8.53 14.14 -0.44
N PHE A 181 7.36 14.61 -0.01
CA PHE A 181 6.99 16.03 0.01
C PHE A 181 7.03 16.66 1.41
N VAL A 182 8.07 16.37 2.17
CA VAL A 182 8.20 16.81 3.58
C VAL A 182 8.18 18.35 3.73
N ASP A 183 8.72 19.12 2.77
CA ASP A 183 8.72 20.58 2.85
C ASP A 183 7.30 21.14 2.75
N SER A 184 6.48 20.59 1.85
CA SER A 184 5.08 20.97 1.73
C SER A 184 4.28 20.58 2.98
N ILE A 185 4.51 19.38 3.51
CA ILE A 185 3.87 18.90 4.74
C ILE A 185 4.23 19.81 5.90
N LYS A 186 5.51 20.12 6.08
CA LYS A 186 5.98 21.06 7.10
C LYS A 186 5.29 22.41 6.98
N SER A 187 5.35 23.01 5.79
CA SER A 187 4.77 24.32 5.54
C SER A 187 3.26 24.34 5.80
N GLN A 188 2.52 23.31 5.37
CA GLN A 188 1.07 23.26 5.61
C GLN A 188 0.75 23.03 7.08
N TYR A 189 1.48 22.17 7.75
CA TYR A 189 1.26 21.90 9.18
C TYR A 189 1.57 23.12 10.04
N GLU A 190 2.70 23.79 9.81
CA GLU A 190 3.12 24.95 10.62
C GLU A 190 2.28 26.20 10.37
N ASN A 191 1.86 26.45 9.10
CA ASN A 191 1.25 27.72 8.72
C ASN A 191 -0.26 27.64 8.48
N ASN A 192 -0.80 26.45 8.18
CA ASN A 192 -2.17 26.31 7.72
C ASN A 192 -2.98 25.26 8.47
N ARG A 193 -2.40 24.51 9.40
CA ARG A 193 -3.02 23.37 10.11
C ARG A 193 -4.47 23.65 10.52
N GLU A 194 -4.72 24.78 11.17
CA GLU A 194 -6.04 25.14 11.72
C GLU A 194 -7.11 25.49 10.66
N ARG A 195 -6.68 25.57 9.39
CA ARG A 195 -7.55 25.91 8.24
C ARG A 195 -7.71 24.78 7.25
N LEU A 196 -7.01 23.65 7.45
CA LEU A 196 -7.08 22.53 6.52
C LEU A 196 -8.35 21.70 6.68
N PHE A 197 -8.89 21.65 7.90
CA PHE A 197 -10.09 20.89 8.22
C PHE A 197 -10.98 21.69 9.18
N ASP A 198 -12.30 21.56 9.03
CA ASP A 198 -13.27 22.18 9.93
C ASP A 198 -13.23 21.56 11.33
N ASP A 199 -13.01 20.25 11.40
CA ASP A 199 -12.81 19.54 12.67
C ASP A 199 -11.31 19.53 13.02
N PRO A 200 -10.89 20.20 14.11
CA PRO A 200 -9.50 20.27 14.53
C PRO A 200 -8.91 18.91 14.95
N ASP A 201 -9.76 17.94 15.30
CA ASP A 201 -9.35 16.59 15.69
C ASP A 201 -8.85 15.76 14.49
N VAL A 202 -9.15 16.18 13.25
CA VAL A 202 -8.63 15.54 12.03
C VAL A 202 -7.13 15.73 11.88
N LEU A 203 -6.62 16.92 12.23
CA LEU A 203 -5.19 17.22 12.24
C LEU A 203 -4.82 17.95 13.53
N PRO A 204 -4.75 17.24 14.67
CA PRO A 204 -4.53 17.84 15.96
C PRO A 204 -3.11 18.39 16.11
N ARG A 205 -2.85 19.07 17.23
CA ARG A 205 -1.51 19.58 17.52
C ARG A 205 -0.62 18.46 18.08
N PHE A 206 0.43 18.14 17.34
CA PHE A 206 1.46 17.20 17.76
C PHE A 206 2.38 17.83 18.81
N LYS A 207 2.98 17.01 19.66
CA LYS A 207 4.08 17.44 20.52
C LYS A 207 5.29 17.82 19.66
N GLU A 208 5.55 17.00 18.65
CA GLU A 208 6.65 17.17 17.71
C GLU A 208 6.27 16.57 16.35
N LEU A 209 6.58 17.28 15.27
CA LEU A 209 6.51 16.78 13.90
C LEU A 209 7.92 16.45 13.44
N ILE A 210 8.22 15.17 13.28
CA ILE A 210 9.50 14.66 12.77
C ILE A 210 9.31 14.28 11.31
N LEU A 211 10.24 14.68 10.45
CA LEU A 211 10.11 14.49 9.01
C LEU A 211 11.32 13.73 8.45
N VAL A 212 11.06 12.63 7.76
CA VAL A 212 12.03 11.89 6.96
C VAL A 212 11.63 11.95 5.49
N ARG A 213 12.55 12.44 4.67
CA ARG A 213 12.32 12.53 3.22
C ARG A 213 12.47 11.17 2.58
N ALA A 214 11.36 10.59 2.15
CA ALA A 214 11.38 9.34 1.44
C ALA A 214 12.10 9.46 0.08
N VAL A 215 12.86 8.42 -0.26
CA VAL A 215 13.50 8.31 -1.57
C VAL A 215 12.43 8.27 -2.66
N GLN A 216 12.57 9.16 -3.66
CA GLN A 216 11.64 9.23 -4.77
C GLN A 216 12.28 8.71 -6.05
N SER A 217 11.82 7.56 -6.52
CA SER A 217 12.33 6.87 -7.71
C SER A 217 11.24 6.54 -8.73
N ILE A 218 10.10 7.26 -8.65
CA ILE A 218 8.96 7.09 -9.58
C ILE A 218 9.39 7.43 -11.01
N VAL A 219 8.85 6.70 -11.99
CA VAL A 219 9.10 6.89 -13.43
C VAL A 219 10.58 6.77 -13.80
N GLY A 220 11.37 6.05 -13.00
CA GLY A 220 12.80 5.90 -13.25
C GLY A 220 13.63 7.14 -12.93
N THR A 221 13.13 8.03 -12.06
CA THR A 221 13.91 9.13 -11.50
C THR A 221 15.20 8.59 -10.90
N ARG A 222 16.33 9.19 -11.24
CA ARG A 222 17.64 8.78 -10.70
C ARG A 222 17.70 9.02 -9.20
N THR A 223 18.29 8.07 -8.51
CA THR A 223 18.62 8.13 -7.10
C THR A 223 20.12 7.87 -6.92
N ASP A 224 20.64 8.18 -5.75
CA ASP A 224 22.03 7.89 -5.39
C ASP A 224 22.26 6.43 -4.98
N TYR A 225 21.20 5.62 -5.00
CA TYR A 225 21.19 4.22 -4.60
C TYR A 225 21.25 3.28 -5.80
N VAL A 226 21.92 2.12 -5.61
CA VAL A 226 22.08 1.10 -6.64
C VAL A 226 20.75 0.40 -6.92
N ASP A 227 19.98 0.14 -5.85
CA ASP A 227 18.68 -0.53 -5.93
C ASP A 227 17.72 -0.06 -4.83
N TRP A 228 16.48 -0.54 -4.93
CA TRP A 228 15.41 -0.26 -3.98
C TRP A 228 15.73 -0.74 -2.55
N PHE A 229 16.45 -1.85 -2.40
CA PHE A 229 16.78 -2.41 -1.08
C PHE A 229 17.84 -1.56 -0.37
N GLU A 230 18.81 -1.02 -1.10
CA GLU A 230 19.79 -0.08 -0.54
C GLU A 230 19.10 1.22 -0.08
N ALA A 231 18.18 1.74 -0.91
CA ALA A 231 17.39 2.92 -0.56
C ALA A 231 16.47 2.65 0.64
N LEU A 232 15.83 1.48 0.71
CA LEU A 232 15.03 1.05 1.86
C LEU A 232 15.89 1.01 3.13
N LYS A 233 17.05 0.33 3.07
CA LYS A 233 17.96 0.20 4.20
C LYS A 233 18.43 1.56 4.73
N HIS A 234 18.72 2.50 3.83
CA HIS A 234 19.08 3.86 4.23
C HIS A 234 17.97 4.54 5.05
N MET A 235 16.72 4.45 4.59
CA MET A 235 15.58 5.02 5.32
C MET A 235 15.31 4.28 6.64
N GLU A 236 15.44 2.95 6.67
CA GLU A 236 15.35 2.15 7.91
C GLU A 236 16.40 2.60 8.94
N ASP A 237 17.66 2.80 8.51
CA ASP A 237 18.74 3.25 9.39
C ASP A 237 18.52 4.68 9.90
N GLU A 238 18.02 5.60 9.06
CA GLU A 238 17.66 6.95 9.48
C GLU A 238 16.53 6.93 10.51
N ILE A 239 15.44 6.21 10.22
CA ILE A 239 14.27 6.11 11.09
C ILE A 239 14.62 5.48 12.45
N SER A 240 15.51 4.48 12.46
CA SER A 240 15.91 3.77 13.68
C SER A 240 16.62 4.64 14.72
N GLN A 241 17.13 5.81 14.31
CA GLN A 241 17.81 6.77 15.19
C GLN A 241 16.83 7.80 15.79
N LEU A 242 15.56 7.77 15.39
CA LEU A 242 14.57 8.77 15.78
C LEU A 242 13.71 8.26 16.95
N ASP A 243 13.35 9.17 17.83
CA ASP A 243 12.45 8.91 18.96
C ASP A 243 11.05 9.47 18.64
N PHE A 244 10.11 8.59 18.32
CA PHE A 244 8.73 8.94 17.96
C PHE A 244 7.71 7.97 18.58
N ASP A 245 6.48 8.45 18.74
CA ASP A 245 5.37 7.65 19.24
C ASP A 245 4.59 6.94 18.11
N ILE A 246 4.45 7.61 16.97
CA ILE A 246 3.67 7.12 15.81
C ILE A 246 4.36 7.54 14.52
N ALA A 247 4.40 6.64 13.53
CA ALA A 247 4.83 6.93 12.17
C ALA A 247 3.64 6.95 11.19
N LEU A 248 3.58 8.00 10.37
CA LEU A 248 2.70 8.13 9.21
C LEU A 248 3.55 8.00 7.95
N ILE A 249 3.37 6.91 7.21
CA ILE A 249 4.26 6.53 6.12
C ILE A 249 3.51 6.57 4.78
N GLY A 250 3.94 7.46 3.88
CA GLY A 250 3.35 7.64 2.56
C GLY A 250 4.42 7.74 1.47
N CYS A 251 5.05 6.61 1.09
CA CYS A 251 6.22 6.61 0.22
C CYS A 251 6.24 5.48 -0.83
N GLY A 252 5.07 5.15 -1.39
CA GLY A 252 4.96 4.17 -2.49
C GLY A 252 5.41 2.77 -2.07
N ALA A 253 6.23 2.12 -2.89
CA ALA A 253 6.66 0.74 -2.66
C ALA A 253 7.43 0.50 -1.35
N TYR A 254 7.98 1.54 -0.73
CA TYR A 254 8.71 1.44 0.54
C TYR A 254 7.78 1.35 1.75
N GLY A 255 6.53 1.85 1.63
CA GLY A 255 5.67 2.12 2.78
C GLY A 255 5.42 0.92 3.68
N MET A 256 5.11 -0.25 3.11
CA MET A 256 4.84 -1.46 3.89
C MET A 256 6.12 -1.97 4.57
N ALA A 257 7.24 -2.01 3.85
CA ALA A 257 8.51 -2.51 4.38
C ALA A 257 9.09 -1.63 5.49
N LEU A 258 8.83 -0.30 5.46
CA LEU A 258 9.22 0.61 6.53
C LEU A 258 8.29 0.54 7.76
N ALA A 259 7.05 0.07 7.58
CA ALA A 259 6.09 -0.05 8.66
C ALA A 259 6.22 -1.38 9.42
N ALA A 260 6.76 -2.42 8.77
CA ALA A 260 7.04 -3.74 9.35
C ALA A 260 8.37 -3.76 10.10
#